data_fe48054b42ea5d76d4de21ef2374df24
#
_entry.id   fe48054b42ea5d76d4de21ef2374df24
#
_cell.length_a   1.000
_cell.length_b   1.000
_cell.length_c   1.000
_cell.angle_alpha   90.00
_cell.angle_beta   90.00
_cell.angle_gamma   90.00
#
_symmetry.space_group_name_H-M   'P 1'
#
loop_
_entity.id
_entity.type
_entity.pdbx_description
1 polymer ?
#
loop_
_entity_poly.entity_id
_entity_poly.type
_entity_poly.pdbx_seq_one_letter_code
_entity_poly.pdbx_strand_id
1 'polypeptide(L)'
;IELYIFINPLCPKAFAMKSILRKLQLQYEHYFTWRYVLSTELSALNAITNRMKGCYSGAELDITHPVLPSIAIKAAELQGKRAGSRYLTKLQQYAALKMKNVNSHATLLQIADEVGLDMNEFAIDFGSKEVARAFQCDLYITREMNVDEVPSIVFFNQCIEDEGLKVSGSYPYEVYEHILQEMIGEELLPQPLPTLEEVFKRYELLTTAEVAEIFSIDCLTAERELKKRMLQQKIERIMNDDVTLWRLK
;
A
#
# COMPACT_ATOMS: atom_id res chain seq x y z
N ILE A 1 10.62 -3.59 16.47
CA ILE A 1 11.13 -3.42 15.08
C ILE A 1 10.28 -2.42 14.33
N GLU A 2 10.90 -1.62 13.44
CA GLU A 2 10.18 -0.71 12.53
C GLU A 2 10.44 -1.13 11.08
N LEU A 3 9.36 -1.26 10.29
CA LEU A 3 9.42 -1.62 8.88
C LEU A 3 9.10 -0.41 8.00
N TYR A 4 10.02 -0.07 7.10
CA TYR A 4 9.78 0.91 6.05
C TYR A 4 9.50 0.17 4.74
N ILE A 5 8.28 0.33 4.23
CA ILE A 5 7.79 -0.37 3.05
C ILE A 5 7.79 0.62 1.88
N PHE A 6 8.77 0.49 1.01
CA PHE A 6 8.95 1.34 -0.16
C PHE A 6 8.10 0.82 -1.31
N ILE A 7 7.17 1.63 -1.76
CA ILE A 7 6.26 1.24 -2.85
C ILE A 7 6.04 2.39 -3.85
N ASN A 8 5.88 2.02 -5.11
CA ASN A 8 5.14 2.83 -6.05
C ASN A 8 3.66 2.37 -5.96
N PRO A 9 2.73 3.26 -5.56
CA PRO A 9 1.34 2.86 -5.28
C PRO A 9 0.61 2.22 -6.47
N LEU A 10 1.05 2.48 -7.69
CA LEU A 10 0.45 1.94 -8.92
C LEU A 10 1.24 0.76 -9.53
N CYS A 11 2.36 0.35 -8.93
CA CYS A 11 3.16 -0.74 -9.44
C CYS A 11 2.47 -2.10 -9.20
N PRO A 12 2.30 -2.96 -10.22
CA PRO A 12 1.72 -4.28 -10.06
C PRO A 12 2.47 -5.18 -9.04
N LYS A 13 3.80 -5.06 -8.95
CA LYS A 13 4.60 -5.78 -7.96
C LYS A 13 4.23 -5.40 -6.52
N ALA A 14 3.81 -4.15 -6.26
CA ALA A 14 3.34 -3.71 -4.95
C ALA A 14 2.03 -4.39 -4.54
N PHE A 15 1.18 -4.74 -5.49
CA PHE A 15 -0.04 -5.52 -5.23
C PHE A 15 0.29 -6.97 -4.79
N ALA A 16 1.27 -7.60 -5.42
CA ALA A 16 1.69 -8.95 -5.03
C ALA A 16 2.27 -8.98 -3.60
N MET A 17 3.08 -7.99 -3.23
CA MET A 17 3.62 -7.88 -1.87
C MET A 17 2.54 -7.65 -0.80
N LYS A 18 1.40 -7.09 -1.17
CA LYS A 18 0.32 -6.76 -0.25
C LYS A 18 -0.25 -7.98 0.49
N SER A 19 -0.37 -9.14 -0.18
CA SER A 19 -0.83 -10.39 0.44
C SER A 19 0.12 -10.84 1.55
N ILE A 20 1.42 -10.79 1.27
CA ILE A 20 2.48 -11.14 2.20
C ILE A 20 2.47 -10.21 3.42
N LEU A 21 2.41 -8.90 3.18
CA LEU A 21 2.34 -7.91 4.26
C LEU A 21 1.11 -8.09 5.14
N ARG A 22 -0.05 -8.38 4.55
CA ARG A 22 -1.29 -8.64 5.29
C ARG A 22 -1.17 -9.88 6.18
N LYS A 23 -0.58 -10.96 5.67
CA LYS A 23 -0.33 -12.18 6.45
C LYS A 23 0.63 -11.90 7.59
N LEU A 24 1.73 -11.20 7.33
CA LEU A 24 2.70 -10.81 8.35
C LEU A 24 2.05 -9.94 9.46
N GLN A 25 1.21 -8.98 9.08
CA GLN A 25 0.45 -8.16 10.01
C GLN A 25 -0.53 -8.98 10.86
N LEU A 26 -1.24 -9.94 10.25
CA LEU A 26 -2.20 -10.76 10.98
C LEU A 26 -1.54 -11.65 12.03
N GLN A 27 -0.34 -12.13 11.77
CA GLN A 27 0.35 -13.07 12.65
C GLN A 27 1.31 -12.39 13.64
N TYR A 28 1.94 -11.26 13.23
CA TYR A 28 3.09 -10.69 13.94
C TYR A 28 3.02 -9.18 14.19
N GLU A 29 1.85 -8.53 14.02
CA GLU A 29 1.75 -7.06 14.17
C GLU A 29 2.16 -6.54 15.56
N HIS A 30 2.20 -7.38 16.58
CA HIS A 30 2.63 -7.01 17.92
C HIS A 30 4.15 -6.92 18.08
N TYR A 31 4.93 -7.41 17.11
CA TYR A 31 6.39 -7.35 17.14
C TYR A 31 6.95 -6.16 16.37
N PHE A 32 6.17 -5.51 15.51
CA PHE A 32 6.68 -4.44 14.65
C PHE A 32 5.67 -3.32 14.42
N THR A 33 6.20 -2.14 14.17
CA THR A 33 5.46 -1.02 13.59
C THR A 33 5.88 -0.89 12.13
N TRP A 34 5.04 -0.28 11.30
CA TRP A 34 5.34 -0.11 9.89
C TRP A 34 4.79 1.18 9.31
N ARG A 35 5.40 1.64 8.23
CA ARG A 35 4.91 2.75 7.41
C ARG A 35 5.24 2.55 5.95
N TYR A 36 4.40 3.09 5.08
CA TYR A 36 4.72 3.21 3.67
C TYR A 36 5.61 4.41 3.43
N VAL A 37 6.62 4.23 2.56
CA VAL A 37 7.44 5.28 1.96
C VAL A 37 7.13 5.26 0.48
N LEU A 38 6.52 6.34 -0.01
CA LEU A 38 6.12 6.42 -1.40
C LEU A 38 7.32 6.75 -2.28
N SER A 39 7.61 5.86 -3.21
CA SER A 39 8.70 6.02 -4.15
C SER A 39 8.20 5.96 -5.60
N THR A 40 8.95 6.57 -6.50
CA THR A 40 8.70 6.50 -7.94
C THR A 40 9.98 6.08 -8.65
N GLU A 41 9.86 5.55 -9.85
CA GLU A 41 11.03 5.23 -10.66
C GLU A 41 11.86 6.49 -10.96
N LEU A 42 13.18 6.33 -11.02
CA LEU A 42 14.14 7.42 -11.30
C LEU A 42 13.81 8.18 -12.60
N SER A 43 13.26 7.51 -13.60
CA SER A 43 12.80 8.11 -14.85
C SER A 43 11.66 9.11 -14.63
N ALA A 44 10.70 8.76 -13.76
CA ALA A 44 9.60 9.66 -13.36
C ALA A 44 10.11 10.82 -12.50
N LEU A 45 11.10 10.57 -11.61
CA LEU A 45 11.75 11.62 -10.80
C LEU A 45 12.49 12.64 -11.66
N ASN A 46 13.22 12.22 -12.68
CA ASN A 46 13.94 13.12 -13.58
C ASN A 46 12.98 14.01 -14.39
N ALA A 47 11.82 13.47 -14.79
CA ALA A 47 10.77 14.26 -15.42
C ALA A 47 10.20 15.33 -14.48
N ILE A 48 10.05 15.01 -13.19
CA ILE A 48 9.59 15.94 -12.16
C ILE A 48 10.63 17.03 -11.89
N THR A 49 11.90 16.66 -11.70
CA THR A 49 12.98 17.61 -11.36
C THR A 49 13.20 18.62 -12.48
N ASN A 50 13.10 18.20 -13.73
CA ASN A 50 13.22 19.07 -14.89
C ASN A 50 12.03 20.05 -15.05
N ARG A 51 10.81 19.63 -14.67
CA ARG A 51 9.61 20.49 -14.69
C ARG A 51 9.52 21.41 -13.46
N MET A 52 9.89 20.94 -12.25
CA MET A 52 9.86 21.78 -11.04
C MET A 52 10.87 22.93 -11.09
N LYS A 53 11.95 22.86 -11.85
CA LYS A 53 12.86 23.99 -12.10
C LYS A 53 12.20 25.12 -12.90
N GLY A 54 11.05 24.87 -13.56
CA GLY A 54 10.28 25.83 -14.34
C GLY A 54 9.00 26.38 -13.70
N CYS A 55 8.51 25.79 -12.60
CA CYS A 55 7.19 26.08 -12.04
C CYS A 55 7.22 26.62 -10.61
N TYR A 56 7.93 27.74 -10.37
CA TYR A 56 7.69 28.57 -9.19
C TYR A 56 6.65 29.68 -9.39
N SER A 57 5.94 29.67 -10.50
CA SER A 57 4.82 30.57 -10.76
C SER A 57 3.56 29.75 -10.91
N GLY A 58 2.66 29.80 -9.93
CA GLY A 58 1.23 29.54 -9.85
C GLY A 58 0.47 28.86 -11.02
N ALA A 59 1.14 28.05 -11.83
CA ALA A 59 0.52 27.33 -12.95
C ALA A 59 -0.08 26.01 -12.44
N GLU A 60 -1.34 25.79 -12.79
CA GLU A 60 -2.13 24.59 -12.61
C GLU A 60 -1.26 23.33 -12.80
N LEU A 61 -1.27 22.45 -11.78
CA LEU A 61 -0.72 21.10 -11.89
C LEU A 61 -1.39 20.41 -13.08
N ASP A 62 -0.61 20.11 -14.10
CA ASP A 62 -1.07 19.44 -15.33
C ASP A 62 -1.87 18.18 -14.95
N ILE A 63 -3.09 18.10 -15.44
CA ILE A 63 -4.20 17.22 -15.01
C ILE A 63 -3.87 15.71 -15.12
N THR A 64 -2.64 15.32 -15.52
CA THR A 64 -2.23 13.94 -15.77
C THR A 64 -0.83 13.58 -15.26
N HIS A 65 -0.36 14.19 -14.18
CA HIS A 65 0.99 13.93 -13.69
C HIS A 65 1.09 12.58 -12.97
N PRO A 66 2.08 11.70 -13.29
CA PRO A 66 2.19 10.36 -12.71
C PRO A 66 2.46 10.33 -11.19
N VAL A 67 2.72 11.49 -10.59
CA VAL A 67 2.96 11.67 -9.14
C VAL A 67 1.68 12.02 -8.38
N LEU A 68 0.61 12.44 -9.05
CA LEU A 68 -0.64 12.84 -8.39
C LEU A 68 -1.18 11.78 -7.42
N PRO A 69 -1.17 10.48 -7.73
CA PRO A 69 -1.60 9.46 -6.78
C PRO A 69 -0.79 9.47 -5.47
N SER A 70 0.52 9.65 -5.55
CA SER A 70 1.39 9.71 -4.36
C SER A 70 1.12 10.99 -3.54
N ILE A 71 0.93 12.12 -4.20
CA ILE A 71 0.54 13.38 -3.55
C ILE A 71 -0.82 13.23 -2.86
N ALA A 72 -1.80 12.60 -3.50
CA ALA A 72 -3.12 12.36 -2.92
C ALA A 72 -3.06 11.45 -1.67
N ILE A 73 -2.21 10.41 -1.69
CA ILE A 73 -1.98 9.57 -0.50
C ILE A 73 -1.39 10.41 0.63
N LYS A 74 -0.41 11.28 0.35
CA LYS A 74 0.17 12.17 1.37
C LYS A 74 -0.84 13.18 1.92
N ALA A 75 -1.73 13.71 1.08
CA ALA A 75 -2.83 14.56 1.55
C ALA A 75 -3.77 13.79 2.50
N ALA A 76 -4.09 12.54 2.17
CA ALA A 76 -4.89 11.68 3.05
C ALA A 76 -4.16 11.36 4.38
N GLU A 77 -2.83 11.21 4.37
CA GLU A 77 -2.02 10.97 5.57
C GLU A 77 -2.04 12.16 6.54
N LEU A 78 -2.25 13.39 6.09
CA LEU A 78 -2.41 14.56 6.98
C LEU A 78 -3.67 14.43 7.86
N GLN A 79 -4.70 13.75 7.39
CA GLN A 79 -5.89 13.40 8.20
C GLN A 79 -5.66 12.15 9.07
N GLY A 80 -4.45 11.62 9.10
CA GLY A 80 -4.01 10.52 9.95
C GLY A 80 -3.53 9.29 9.18
N LYS A 81 -2.65 8.50 9.81
CA LYS A 81 -2.04 7.30 9.21
C LYS A 81 -3.09 6.28 8.72
N ARG A 82 -4.20 6.11 9.45
CA ARG A 82 -5.28 5.21 9.06
C ARG A 82 -6.04 5.73 7.82
N ALA A 83 -6.22 7.04 7.72
CA ALA A 83 -6.84 7.67 6.57
C ALA A 83 -6.00 7.46 5.30
N GLY A 84 -4.68 7.71 5.37
CA GLY A 84 -3.75 7.42 4.28
C GLY A 84 -3.75 5.96 3.84
N SER A 85 -3.78 5.00 4.80
CA SER A 85 -3.84 3.57 4.48
C SER A 85 -5.15 3.16 3.78
N ARG A 86 -6.30 3.70 4.22
CA ARG A 86 -7.57 3.47 3.53
C ARG A 86 -7.56 4.05 2.12
N TYR A 87 -7.03 5.27 1.98
CA TYR A 87 -6.92 5.93 0.69
C TYR A 87 -6.03 5.12 -0.28
N LEU A 88 -4.84 4.72 0.15
CA LEU A 88 -3.93 3.87 -0.63
C LEU A 88 -4.62 2.57 -1.07
N THR A 89 -5.31 1.90 -0.14
CA THR A 89 -6.03 0.65 -0.45
C THR A 89 -7.10 0.87 -1.52
N LYS A 90 -7.88 1.94 -1.40
CA LYS A 90 -8.95 2.27 -2.36
C LYS A 90 -8.39 2.68 -3.72
N LEU A 91 -7.33 3.48 -3.73
CA LEU A 91 -6.60 3.86 -4.95
C LEU A 91 -6.11 2.62 -5.72
N GLN A 92 -5.51 1.68 -4.99
CA GLN A 92 -5.06 0.42 -5.56
C GLN A 92 -6.22 -0.42 -6.13
N GLN A 93 -7.39 -0.43 -5.48
CA GLN A 93 -8.59 -1.09 -6.01
C GLN A 93 -9.03 -0.47 -7.33
N TYR A 94 -9.06 0.86 -7.41
CA TYR A 94 -9.40 1.58 -8.64
C TYR A 94 -8.43 1.24 -9.78
N ALA A 95 -7.14 1.18 -9.48
CA ALA A 95 -6.10 0.81 -10.44
C ALA A 95 -6.25 -0.65 -10.91
N ALA A 96 -6.43 -1.60 -9.97
CA ALA A 96 -6.56 -3.02 -10.27
C ALA A 96 -7.81 -3.33 -11.10
N LEU A 97 -8.93 -2.68 -10.79
CA LEU A 97 -10.19 -2.84 -11.51
C LEU A 97 -10.29 -1.98 -12.78
N LYS A 98 -9.26 -1.20 -13.10
CA LYS A 98 -9.28 -0.26 -14.24
C LYS A 98 -10.56 0.60 -14.31
N MET A 99 -11.11 0.93 -13.12
CA MET A 99 -12.42 1.60 -13.03
C MET A 99 -12.41 2.98 -13.64
N LYS A 100 -11.33 3.75 -13.41
CA LYS A 100 -11.12 5.11 -13.88
C LYS A 100 -9.63 5.42 -13.98
N ASN A 101 -9.30 6.50 -14.67
CA ASN A 101 -7.93 7.00 -14.70
C ASN A 101 -7.52 7.54 -13.30
N VAL A 102 -6.72 6.76 -12.59
CA VAL A 102 -6.22 7.10 -11.25
C VAL A 102 -5.19 8.25 -11.24
N ASN A 103 -4.75 8.72 -12.41
CA ASN A 103 -3.94 9.92 -12.54
C ASN A 103 -4.79 11.19 -12.73
N SER A 104 -6.12 11.08 -12.76
CA SER A 104 -7.04 12.21 -12.88
C SER A 104 -7.36 12.81 -11.52
N HIS A 105 -7.25 14.13 -11.40
CA HIS A 105 -7.60 14.87 -10.19
C HIS A 105 -9.03 14.56 -9.70
N ALA A 106 -10.00 14.51 -10.63
CA ALA A 106 -11.39 14.20 -10.29
C ALA A 106 -11.56 12.79 -9.70
N THR A 107 -10.81 11.79 -10.22
CA THR A 107 -10.83 10.43 -9.68
C THR A 107 -10.22 10.38 -8.27
N LEU A 108 -9.14 11.13 -8.04
CA LEU A 108 -8.49 11.18 -6.73
C LEU A 108 -9.37 11.85 -5.67
N LEU A 109 -10.11 12.90 -6.02
CA LEU A 109 -11.12 13.50 -5.15
C LEU A 109 -12.27 12.52 -4.87
N GLN A 110 -12.75 11.80 -5.88
CA GLN A 110 -13.80 10.79 -5.69
C GLN A 110 -13.35 9.69 -4.72
N ILE A 111 -12.11 9.22 -4.82
CA ILE A 111 -11.55 8.24 -3.88
C ILE A 111 -11.53 8.79 -2.45
N ALA A 112 -11.18 10.07 -2.27
CA ALA A 112 -11.17 10.72 -0.96
C ALA A 112 -12.56 10.75 -0.32
N ASP A 113 -13.58 11.09 -1.09
CA ASP A 113 -14.97 11.08 -0.67
C ASP A 113 -15.44 9.66 -0.26
N GLU A 114 -15.16 8.66 -1.11
CA GLU A 114 -15.55 7.27 -0.86
C GLU A 114 -14.89 6.64 0.38
N VAL A 115 -13.70 7.08 0.78
CA VAL A 115 -13.03 6.62 2.00
C VAL A 115 -13.38 7.47 3.23
N GLY A 116 -14.27 8.46 3.06
CA GLY A 116 -14.78 9.28 4.13
C GLY A 116 -13.76 10.23 4.73
N LEU A 117 -12.96 10.90 3.87
CA LEU A 117 -12.09 11.99 4.29
C LEU A 117 -12.87 13.30 4.41
N ASP A 118 -12.35 14.24 5.21
CA ASP A 118 -12.82 15.61 5.13
C ASP A 118 -12.43 16.20 3.76
N MET A 119 -13.42 16.42 2.92
CA MET A 119 -13.23 16.87 1.54
C MET A 119 -12.71 18.30 1.45
N ASN A 120 -13.07 19.16 2.41
CA ASN A 120 -12.60 20.55 2.43
C ASN A 120 -11.11 20.61 2.77
N GLU A 121 -10.69 19.89 3.82
CA GLU A 121 -9.29 19.76 4.19
C GLU A 121 -8.50 19.05 3.08
N PHE A 122 -9.02 17.92 2.57
CA PHE A 122 -8.31 17.18 1.53
C PHE A 122 -8.07 18.00 0.27
N ALA A 123 -9.05 18.79 -0.20
CA ALA A 123 -8.89 19.62 -1.39
C ALA A 123 -7.84 20.73 -1.20
N ILE A 124 -7.76 21.32 0.00
CA ILE A 124 -6.73 22.32 0.35
C ILE A 124 -5.35 21.64 0.42
N ASP A 125 -5.25 20.54 1.14
CA ASP A 125 -4.00 19.83 1.37
C ASP A 125 -3.43 19.25 0.08
N PHE A 126 -4.27 18.72 -0.80
CA PHE A 126 -3.83 18.10 -2.06
C PHE A 126 -3.05 19.06 -2.96
N GLY A 127 -3.33 20.37 -2.90
CA GLY A 127 -2.58 21.43 -3.60
C GLY A 127 -1.50 22.11 -2.76
N SER A 128 -1.28 21.67 -1.52
CA SER A 128 -0.43 22.37 -0.55
C SER A 128 1.07 22.11 -0.73
N LYS A 129 1.88 23.06 -0.26
CA LYS A 129 3.35 22.88 -0.20
C LYS A 129 3.75 21.86 0.86
N GLU A 130 2.94 21.68 1.88
CA GLU A 130 3.14 20.75 2.99
C GLU A 130 3.11 19.30 2.47
N VAL A 131 2.13 18.97 1.68
CA VAL A 131 2.01 17.64 1.05
C VAL A 131 3.13 17.38 0.04
N ALA A 132 3.49 18.41 -0.76
CA ALA A 132 4.63 18.29 -1.66
C ALA A 132 5.95 18.03 -0.90
N ARG A 133 6.17 18.71 0.24
CA ARG A 133 7.31 18.45 1.12
C ARG A 133 7.27 17.05 1.74
N ALA A 134 6.10 16.60 2.21
CA ALA A 134 5.96 15.26 2.77
C ALA A 134 6.34 14.17 1.75
N PHE A 135 5.94 14.33 0.50
CA PHE A 135 6.36 13.42 -0.57
C PHE A 135 7.87 13.53 -0.89
N GLN A 136 8.43 14.75 -0.88
CA GLN A 136 9.87 14.96 -1.03
C GLN A 136 10.67 14.29 0.09
N CYS A 137 10.17 14.28 1.33
CA CYS A 137 10.78 13.55 2.43
C CYS A 137 10.82 12.02 2.14
N ASP A 138 9.75 11.43 1.60
CA ASP A 138 9.76 10.01 1.21
C ASP A 138 10.81 9.72 0.12
N LEU A 139 10.93 10.61 -0.87
CA LEU A 139 11.96 10.48 -1.90
C LEU A 139 13.39 10.65 -1.35
N TYR A 140 13.56 11.53 -0.37
CA TYR A 140 14.83 11.69 0.34
C TYR A 140 15.19 10.43 1.11
N ILE A 141 14.26 9.87 1.89
CA ILE A 141 14.43 8.62 2.64
C ILE A 141 14.76 7.47 1.69
N THR A 142 14.09 7.39 0.53
CA THR A 142 14.38 6.38 -0.50
C THR A 142 15.84 6.44 -0.97
N ARG A 143 16.39 7.64 -1.14
CA ARG A 143 17.79 7.85 -1.55
C ARG A 143 18.78 7.53 -0.43
N GLU A 144 18.53 8.03 0.77
CA GLU A 144 19.41 7.80 1.94
C GLU A 144 19.54 6.30 2.26
N MET A 145 18.46 5.53 2.05
CA MET A 145 18.46 4.08 2.27
C MET A 145 18.90 3.29 1.02
N ASN A 146 19.39 3.97 -0.03
CA ASN A 146 19.84 3.37 -1.27
C ASN A 146 18.83 2.37 -1.86
N VAL A 147 17.53 2.72 -1.84
CA VAL A 147 16.46 1.88 -2.41
C VAL A 147 16.36 2.15 -3.91
N ASP A 148 16.91 1.23 -4.71
CA ASP A 148 16.96 1.33 -6.17
C ASP A 148 15.77 0.66 -6.85
N GLU A 149 15.13 -0.29 -6.18
CA GLU A 149 13.99 -1.05 -6.70
C GLU A 149 12.81 -0.99 -5.73
N VAL A 150 11.59 -0.93 -6.27
CA VAL A 150 10.35 -1.05 -5.51
C VAL A 150 9.48 -2.19 -6.08
N PRO A 151 8.80 -2.94 -5.20
CA PRO A 151 8.72 -2.80 -3.75
C PRO A 151 10.00 -3.25 -3.04
N SER A 152 10.34 -2.59 -1.93
CA SER A 152 11.42 -2.99 -1.02
C SER A 152 10.98 -2.79 0.42
N ILE A 153 11.52 -3.57 1.35
CA ILE A 153 11.30 -3.39 2.78
C ILE A 153 12.65 -3.20 3.47
N VAL A 154 12.74 -2.20 4.32
CA VAL A 154 13.86 -2.01 5.24
C VAL A 154 13.38 -2.27 6.64
N PHE A 155 14.04 -3.19 7.32
CA PHE A 155 13.79 -3.57 8.70
C PHE A 155 14.79 -2.84 9.60
N PHE A 156 14.30 -2.16 10.62
CA PHE A 156 15.12 -1.54 11.65
C PHE A 156 14.85 -2.22 12.99
N ASN A 157 15.92 -2.56 13.69
CA ASN A 157 15.83 -2.95 15.09
C ASN A 157 15.83 -1.69 15.99
N GLN A 158 15.87 -1.88 17.31
CA GLN A 158 15.90 -0.78 18.28
C GLN A 158 17.32 -0.23 18.50
N CYS A 159 18.34 -0.83 17.91
CA CYS A 159 19.71 -0.39 18.03
C CYS A 159 20.01 0.66 16.97
N ILE A 160 20.32 1.89 17.40
CA ILE A 160 20.57 3.04 16.49
C ILE A 160 21.89 2.85 15.72
N GLU A 161 22.81 2.02 16.24
CA GLU A 161 24.11 1.77 15.62
C GLU A 161 24.06 0.70 14.52
N ASP A 162 22.97 -0.07 14.45
CA ASP A 162 22.83 -1.13 13.47
C ASP A 162 22.26 -0.56 12.16
N GLU A 163 22.88 -0.96 11.06
CA GLU A 163 22.33 -0.69 9.73
C GLU A 163 21.03 -1.47 9.54
N GLY A 164 20.02 -0.82 8.93
CA GLY A 164 18.76 -1.49 8.59
C GLY A 164 18.97 -2.58 7.55
N LEU A 165 18.29 -3.73 7.72
CA LEU A 165 18.32 -4.82 6.75
C LEU A 165 17.35 -4.52 5.60
N LYS A 166 17.89 -4.36 4.40
CA LYS A 166 17.12 -4.08 3.18
C LYS A 166 16.83 -5.34 2.39
N VAL A 167 15.57 -5.54 2.04
CA VAL A 167 15.08 -6.59 1.15
C VAL A 167 14.47 -5.94 -0.08
N SER A 168 15.14 -6.05 -1.23
CA SER A 168 14.70 -5.45 -2.50
C SER A 168 13.96 -6.47 -3.35
N GLY A 169 12.76 -6.08 -3.84
CA GLY A 169 11.89 -6.98 -4.60
C GLY A 169 10.87 -7.71 -3.73
N SER A 170 10.21 -8.70 -4.32
CA SER A 170 9.20 -9.52 -3.65
C SER A 170 9.69 -10.95 -3.53
N TYR A 171 9.67 -11.47 -2.31
CA TYR A 171 10.07 -12.82 -1.94
C TYR A 171 8.90 -13.59 -1.34
N PRO A 172 8.98 -14.93 -1.19
CA PRO A 172 8.01 -15.71 -0.45
C PRO A 172 7.88 -15.24 1.00
N TYR A 173 6.72 -15.48 1.61
CA TYR A 173 6.39 -15.06 2.97
C TYR A 173 7.43 -15.50 4.01
N GLU A 174 7.94 -16.73 3.88
CA GLU A 174 8.89 -17.36 4.79
C GLU A 174 10.21 -16.56 4.92
N VAL A 175 10.59 -15.84 3.87
CA VAL A 175 11.80 -14.97 3.89
C VAL A 175 11.60 -13.82 4.86
N TYR A 176 10.46 -13.16 4.82
CA TYR A 176 10.15 -12.03 5.71
C TYR A 176 9.94 -12.46 7.15
N GLU A 177 9.33 -13.62 7.36
CA GLU A 177 9.16 -14.24 8.67
C GLU A 177 10.53 -14.58 9.30
N HIS A 178 11.41 -15.19 8.53
CA HIS A 178 12.76 -15.54 8.97
C HIS A 178 13.58 -14.29 9.35
N ILE A 179 13.55 -13.25 8.51
CA ILE A 179 14.22 -11.98 8.80
C ILE A 179 13.68 -11.36 10.08
N LEU A 180 12.36 -11.35 10.26
CA LEU A 180 11.74 -10.82 11.47
C LEU A 180 12.20 -11.59 12.71
N GLN A 181 12.29 -12.92 12.62
CA GLN A 181 12.77 -13.79 13.69
C GLN A 181 14.25 -13.53 14.02
N GLU A 182 15.11 -13.42 13.02
CA GLU A 182 16.53 -13.10 13.22
C GLU A 182 16.73 -11.75 13.92
N MET A 183 15.95 -10.74 13.48
CA MET A 183 16.08 -9.39 14.04
C MET A 183 15.55 -9.25 15.45
N ILE A 184 14.58 -10.07 15.86
CA ILE A 184 14.02 -10.08 17.21
C ILE A 184 14.94 -10.88 18.15
N GLY A 185 15.61 -11.91 17.63
CA GLY A 185 16.52 -12.75 18.40
C GLY A 185 15.84 -13.71 19.37
N GLU A 186 14.51 -13.79 19.33
CA GLU A 186 13.68 -14.69 20.12
C GLU A 186 12.74 -15.48 19.21
N GLU A 187 12.21 -16.60 19.69
CA GLU A 187 11.22 -17.38 18.95
C GLU A 187 9.94 -16.59 18.75
N LEU A 188 9.57 -16.40 17.49
CA LEU A 188 8.33 -15.71 17.12
C LEU A 188 7.12 -16.60 17.41
N LEU A 189 6.17 -16.07 18.15
CA LEU A 189 4.90 -16.72 18.40
C LEU A 189 3.82 -16.09 17.52
N PRO A 190 3.40 -16.75 16.42
CA PRO A 190 2.37 -16.23 15.56
C PRO A 190 1.02 -16.16 16.27
N GLN A 191 0.31 -15.07 16.11
CA GLN A 191 -1.09 -15.03 16.50
C GLN A 191 -1.90 -15.99 15.62
N PRO A 192 -2.93 -16.64 16.18
CA PRO A 192 -3.82 -17.47 15.38
C PRO A 192 -4.49 -16.63 14.30
N LEU A 193 -4.50 -17.17 13.09
CA LEU A 193 -5.14 -16.47 11.97
C LEU A 193 -6.63 -16.26 12.28
N PRO A 194 -7.15 -15.04 12.07
CA PRO A 194 -8.56 -14.77 12.24
C PRO A 194 -9.41 -15.52 11.20
N THR A 195 -10.70 -15.60 11.43
CA THR A 195 -11.63 -16.18 10.46
C THR A 195 -11.65 -15.37 9.16
N LEU A 196 -12.04 -16.01 8.06
CA LEU A 196 -12.13 -15.31 6.77
C LEU A 196 -13.07 -14.09 6.83
N GLU A 197 -14.13 -14.15 7.59
CA GLU A 197 -15.07 -13.04 7.83
C GLU A 197 -14.40 -11.87 8.56
N GLU A 198 -13.55 -12.14 9.55
CA GLU A 198 -12.79 -11.11 10.26
C GLU A 198 -11.71 -10.48 9.36
N VAL A 199 -11.06 -11.30 8.52
CA VAL A 199 -10.10 -10.79 7.52
C VAL A 199 -10.81 -9.84 6.54
N PHE A 200 -12.01 -10.16 6.08
CA PHE A 200 -12.79 -9.26 5.23
C PHE A 200 -13.25 -7.98 5.96
N LYS A 201 -13.60 -8.07 7.25
CA LYS A 201 -13.92 -6.87 8.05
C LYS A 201 -12.72 -5.92 8.17
N ARG A 202 -11.51 -6.46 8.25
CA ARG A 202 -10.28 -5.67 8.36
C ARG A 202 -9.85 -5.05 7.04
N TYR A 203 -9.95 -5.81 5.94
CA TYR A 203 -9.38 -5.41 4.64
C TYR A 203 -10.41 -5.09 3.56
N GLU A 204 -11.71 -5.23 3.86
CA GLU A 204 -12.87 -4.96 3.01
C GLU A 204 -12.88 -5.74 1.69
N LEU A 205 -11.80 -5.71 0.93
CA LEU A 205 -11.64 -6.29 -0.40
C LEU A 205 -10.40 -7.17 -0.47
N LEU A 206 -10.58 -8.40 -1.00
CA LEU A 206 -9.50 -9.37 -1.17
C LEU A 206 -9.59 -10.02 -2.55
N THR A 207 -8.44 -10.32 -3.15
CA THR A 207 -8.34 -11.24 -4.29
C THR A 207 -8.33 -12.69 -3.81
N THR A 208 -8.59 -13.63 -4.71
CA THR A 208 -8.43 -15.07 -4.41
C THR A 208 -6.99 -15.41 -4.02
N ALA A 209 -6.01 -14.79 -4.67
CA ALA A 209 -4.59 -14.98 -4.36
C ALA A 209 -4.22 -14.46 -2.97
N GLU A 210 -4.76 -13.30 -2.54
CA GLU A 210 -4.55 -12.80 -1.17
C GLU A 210 -5.13 -13.74 -0.11
N VAL A 211 -6.32 -14.31 -0.36
CA VAL A 211 -6.91 -15.30 0.55
C VAL A 211 -6.05 -16.58 0.60
N ALA A 212 -5.59 -17.07 -0.56
CA ALA A 212 -4.72 -18.24 -0.63
C ALA A 212 -3.43 -18.04 0.18
N GLU A 213 -2.77 -16.88 0.01
CA GLU A 213 -1.54 -16.52 0.73
C GLU A 213 -1.77 -16.39 2.24
N ILE A 214 -2.80 -15.63 2.65
CA ILE A 214 -3.10 -15.40 4.08
C ILE A 214 -3.36 -16.72 4.81
N PHE A 215 -4.12 -17.64 4.21
CA PHE A 215 -4.49 -18.91 4.85
C PHE A 215 -3.55 -20.06 4.50
N SER A 216 -2.46 -19.83 3.75
CA SER A 216 -1.51 -20.87 3.32
C SER A 216 -2.18 -22.05 2.62
N ILE A 217 -3.14 -21.77 1.72
CA ILE A 217 -3.86 -22.74 0.92
C ILE A 217 -3.66 -22.46 -0.57
N ASP A 218 -3.90 -23.46 -1.41
CA ASP A 218 -3.84 -23.25 -2.86
C ASP A 218 -5.01 -22.37 -3.37
N CYS A 219 -4.81 -21.71 -4.51
CA CYS A 219 -5.81 -20.82 -5.10
C CYS A 219 -7.14 -21.52 -5.44
N LEU A 220 -7.13 -22.81 -5.78
CA LEU A 220 -8.35 -23.55 -6.09
C LEU A 220 -9.18 -23.77 -4.82
N THR A 221 -8.52 -24.11 -3.72
CA THR A 221 -9.16 -24.28 -2.41
C THR A 221 -9.69 -22.93 -1.91
N ALA A 222 -8.92 -21.86 -2.03
CA ALA A 222 -9.37 -20.50 -1.69
C ALA A 222 -10.62 -20.13 -2.51
N GLU A 223 -10.61 -20.35 -3.80
CA GLU A 223 -11.76 -20.06 -4.67
C GLU A 223 -13.01 -20.87 -4.31
N ARG A 224 -12.86 -22.15 -3.97
CA ARG A 224 -13.97 -22.99 -3.51
C ARG A 224 -14.60 -22.47 -2.21
N GLU A 225 -13.77 -22.10 -1.25
CA GLU A 225 -14.25 -21.53 0.02
C GLU A 225 -14.94 -20.17 -0.17
N LEU A 226 -14.42 -19.32 -1.05
CA LEU A 226 -15.04 -18.05 -1.39
C LEU A 226 -16.38 -18.25 -2.11
N LYS A 227 -16.45 -19.12 -3.10
CA LYS A 227 -17.71 -19.48 -3.78
C LYS A 227 -18.76 -20.05 -2.82
N LYS A 228 -18.36 -20.90 -1.87
CA LYS A 228 -19.26 -21.42 -0.83
C LYS A 228 -19.87 -20.31 0.00
N ARG A 229 -19.06 -19.31 0.45
CA ARG A 229 -19.56 -18.14 1.20
C ARG A 229 -20.42 -17.22 0.35
N MET A 230 -20.11 -17.08 -0.93
CA MET A 230 -20.94 -16.35 -1.88
C MET A 230 -22.33 -16.99 -2.02
N LEU A 231 -22.41 -18.33 -2.14
CA LEU A 231 -23.68 -19.05 -2.15
C LEU A 231 -24.47 -18.89 -0.84
N GLN A 232 -23.79 -18.73 0.29
CA GLN A 232 -24.39 -18.39 1.59
C GLN A 232 -24.79 -16.92 1.72
N GLN A 233 -24.61 -16.10 0.67
CA GLN A 233 -24.88 -14.67 0.63
C GLN A 233 -24.09 -13.82 1.64
N LYS A 234 -22.97 -14.33 2.15
CA LYS A 234 -22.09 -13.62 3.09
C LYS A 234 -21.14 -12.68 2.39
N ILE A 235 -20.66 -13.05 1.21
CA ILE A 235 -19.75 -12.25 0.39
C ILE A 235 -20.29 -12.13 -1.02
N GLU A 236 -19.81 -11.14 -1.73
CA GLU A 236 -20.08 -10.95 -3.15
C GLU A 236 -18.79 -10.90 -3.96
N ARG A 237 -18.93 -11.23 -5.23
CA ARG A 237 -17.86 -11.25 -6.21
C ARG A 237 -17.95 -10.01 -7.09
N ILE A 238 -16.86 -9.29 -7.20
CA ILE A 238 -16.69 -8.16 -8.12
C ILE A 238 -15.71 -8.60 -9.20
N MET A 239 -16.14 -8.55 -10.45
CA MET A 239 -15.31 -8.94 -11.59
C MET A 239 -15.03 -7.74 -12.48
N ASN A 240 -13.79 -7.65 -12.92
CA ASN A 240 -13.38 -6.95 -14.12
C ASN A 240 -12.62 -7.93 -15.00
N ASP A 241 -12.36 -7.60 -16.27
CA ASP A 241 -11.80 -8.51 -17.28
C ASP A 241 -10.58 -9.32 -16.80
N ASP A 242 -9.74 -8.71 -15.96
CA ASP A 242 -8.46 -9.29 -15.54
C ASP A 242 -8.41 -9.71 -14.06
N VAL A 243 -9.31 -9.20 -13.19
CA VAL A 243 -9.19 -9.36 -11.73
C VAL A 243 -10.52 -9.73 -11.09
N THR A 244 -10.50 -10.74 -10.23
CA THR A 244 -11.62 -11.09 -9.36
C THR A 244 -11.35 -10.61 -7.94
N LEU A 245 -12.24 -9.78 -7.42
CA LEU A 245 -12.24 -9.32 -6.04
C LEU A 245 -13.47 -9.83 -5.29
N TRP A 246 -13.31 -9.99 -3.99
CA TRP A 246 -14.34 -10.44 -3.08
C TRP A 246 -14.51 -9.44 -1.95
N ARG A 247 -15.75 -9.20 -1.50
CA ARG A 247 -16.04 -8.36 -0.34
C ARG A 247 -17.22 -8.91 0.47
N LEU A 248 -17.34 -8.48 1.73
CA LEU A 248 -18.56 -8.72 2.52
C LEU A 248 -19.75 -8.03 1.88
N LYS A 249 -20.91 -8.66 1.99
CA LYS A 249 -22.21 -8.05 1.67
C LYS A 249 -22.71 -7.17 2.79
#